data_87b67853bb55e282bc55330dbd64e6fc
#
_entry.id   87b67853bb55e282bc55330dbd64e6fc
#
_cell.length_a   1.000
_cell.length_b   1.000
_cell.length_c   1.000
_cell.angle_alpha   90.00
_cell.angle_beta   90.00
_cell.angle_gamma   90.00
#
_symmetry.space_group_name_H-M   'P 1'
#
loop_
_entity.id
_entity.type
_entity.pdbx_description
1 polymer ?
#
loop_
_entity_poly.entity_id
_entity_poly.type
_entity_poly.pdbx_seq_one_letter_code
_entity_poly.pdbx_strand_id
1 'polypeptide(L)'
;LSQEIVYDDLEHYVLENPTSVIYMCVSNDDVCRNFEKGFAKYIVKEELTDTIVYLNLTNIEKDEFINKFNEKYQFKTKLTGNYPAFVIFKDGKVDSVLQGSSDSEVTLSKVKNFLELNEIKGEGE
;
A
#
# COMPACT_ATOMS: atom_id res chain seq x y z
N LEU A 1 -3.50 11.39 1.54
CA LEU A 1 -4.52 10.40 1.21
C LEU A 1 -5.83 10.74 1.91
N SER A 2 -6.93 10.66 1.19
CA SER A 2 -8.24 11.04 1.73
C SER A 2 -8.84 9.98 2.65
N GLN A 3 -8.40 8.74 2.55
CA GLN A 3 -8.93 7.66 3.36
C GLN A 3 -7.82 6.88 4.05
N GLU A 4 -8.00 6.67 5.35
CA GLU A 4 -7.08 5.91 6.17
C GLU A 4 -7.87 4.81 6.88
N ILE A 5 -7.32 3.59 6.93
CA ILE A 5 -7.90 2.47 7.65
C ILE A 5 -6.85 1.82 8.54
N VAL A 6 -7.30 1.03 9.51
CA VAL A 6 -6.42 0.20 10.34
C VAL A 6 -6.61 -1.26 9.96
N TYR A 7 -5.74 -2.13 10.48
CA TYR A 7 -5.75 -3.54 10.06
C TYR A 7 -7.11 -4.23 10.26
N ASP A 8 -7.81 -3.92 11.35
CA ASP A 8 -9.11 -4.54 11.63
C ASP A 8 -10.14 -4.24 10.56
N ASP A 9 -9.97 -3.15 9.82
CA ASP A 9 -10.90 -2.74 8.76
C ASP A 9 -10.53 -3.28 7.39
N LEU A 10 -9.34 -3.86 7.23
CA LEU A 10 -8.83 -4.22 5.90
C LEU A 10 -9.72 -5.25 5.19
N GLU A 11 -10.09 -6.31 5.87
CA GLU A 11 -10.91 -7.35 5.26
C GLU A 11 -12.24 -6.80 4.76
N HIS A 12 -12.91 -6.01 5.60
CA HIS A 12 -14.18 -5.40 5.23
C HIS A 12 -14.02 -4.42 4.07
N TYR A 13 -12.95 -3.63 4.10
CA TYR A 13 -12.67 -2.68 3.04
C TYR A 13 -12.48 -3.40 1.69
N VAL A 14 -11.73 -4.49 1.67
CA VAL A 14 -11.47 -5.26 0.45
C VAL A 14 -12.74 -5.94 -0.05
N LEU A 15 -13.62 -6.40 0.86
CA LEU A 15 -14.91 -6.96 0.45
C LEU A 15 -15.78 -5.93 -0.26
N GLU A 16 -15.78 -4.68 0.22
CA GLU A 16 -16.56 -3.61 -0.40
C GLU A 16 -15.86 -3.01 -1.63
N ASN A 17 -14.54 -3.13 -1.70
CA ASN A 17 -13.72 -2.57 -2.77
C ASN A 17 -12.75 -3.64 -3.28
N PRO A 18 -13.27 -4.63 -4.03
CA PRO A 18 -12.45 -5.79 -4.42
C PRO A 18 -11.29 -5.45 -5.35
N THR A 19 -11.35 -4.32 -6.03
CA THR A 19 -10.20 -3.77 -6.75
C THR A 19 -9.77 -2.50 -6.03
N SER A 20 -8.60 -2.54 -5.41
CA SER A 20 -8.14 -1.43 -4.57
C SER A 20 -6.62 -1.39 -4.50
N VAL A 21 -6.10 -0.20 -4.19
CA VAL A 21 -4.66 0.02 -4.00
C VAL A 21 -4.46 0.42 -2.54
N ILE A 22 -3.68 -0.38 -1.83
CA ILE A 22 -3.43 -0.19 -0.41
C ILE A 22 -1.98 0.23 -0.20
N TYR A 23 -1.78 1.40 0.39
CA TYR A 23 -0.46 1.89 0.79
C TYR A 23 -0.26 1.57 2.27
N MET A 24 0.80 0.86 2.59
CA MET A 24 1.09 0.40 3.95
C MET A 24 2.30 1.10 4.52
N CYS A 25 2.13 1.71 5.69
CA CYS A 25 3.24 2.36 6.37
C CYS A 25 2.97 2.47 7.86
N VAL A 26 4.01 2.91 8.58
CA VAL A 26 3.96 3.18 10.01
C VAL A 26 4.21 4.68 10.17
N SER A 27 3.30 5.40 10.84
CA SER A 27 3.33 6.87 10.84
C SER A 27 4.52 7.47 11.59
N ASN A 28 5.14 6.72 12.50
CA ASN A 28 6.32 7.20 13.25
C ASN A 28 7.64 6.67 12.70
N ASP A 29 7.64 6.08 11.51
CA ASP A 29 8.85 5.58 10.85
C ASP A 29 9.43 6.67 9.96
N ASP A 30 10.73 6.95 10.11
CA ASP A 30 11.41 7.99 9.34
C ASP A 30 11.42 7.70 7.84
N VAL A 31 11.57 6.44 7.44
CA VAL A 31 11.56 6.05 6.03
C VAL A 31 10.20 6.37 5.40
N CYS A 32 9.12 6.02 6.10
CA CYS A 32 7.76 6.33 5.66
C CYS A 32 7.54 7.84 5.55
N ARG A 33 7.94 8.61 6.58
CA ARG A 33 7.75 10.07 6.56
C ARG A 33 8.51 10.74 5.43
N ASN A 34 9.75 10.29 5.19
CA ASN A 34 10.55 10.85 4.11
C ASN A 34 9.96 10.51 2.73
N PHE A 35 9.51 9.28 2.56
CA PHE A 35 8.84 8.86 1.32
C PHE A 35 7.58 9.70 1.07
N GLU A 36 6.76 9.92 2.09
CA GLU A 36 5.47 10.60 1.94
C GLU A 36 5.59 12.06 1.52
N LYS A 37 6.73 12.69 1.73
CA LYS A 37 6.93 14.07 1.28
C LYS A 37 6.74 14.22 -0.24
N GLY A 38 7.39 13.35 -1.02
CA GLY A 38 7.23 13.37 -2.46
C GLY A 38 5.96 12.70 -2.94
N PHE A 39 5.58 11.64 -2.24
CA PHE A 39 4.38 10.87 -2.57
C PHE A 39 3.11 11.71 -2.45
N ALA A 40 3.00 12.53 -1.40
CA ALA A 40 1.82 13.39 -1.21
C ALA A 40 1.62 14.34 -2.40
N LYS A 41 2.70 14.92 -2.90
CA LYS A 41 2.64 15.81 -4.07
C LYS A 41 2.23 15.04 -5.32
N TYR A 42 2.79 13.85 -5.49
CA TYR A 42 2.50 13.02 -6.65
C TYR A 42 1.02 12.62 -6.71
N ILE A 43 0.44 12.15 -5.61
CA ILE A 43 -0.95 11.69 -5.62
C ILE A 43 -1.94 12.82 -5.88
N VAL A 44 -1.64 14.04 -5.44
CA VAL A 44 -2.48 15.21 -5.73
C VAL A 44 -2.37 15.55 -7.22
N LYS A 45 -1.14 15.62 -7.74
CA LYS A 45 -0.91 15.95 -9.14
C LYS A 45 -1.59 14.96 -10.09
N GLU A 46 -1.53 13.68 -9.78
CA GLU A 46 -2.07 12.62 -10.64
C GLU A 46 -3.51 12.23 -10.28
N GLU A 47 -4.14 12.98 -9.38
CA GLU A 47 -5.54 12.76 -8.98
C GLU A 47 -5.79 11.37 -8.40
N LEU A 48 -4.83 10.86 -7.61
CA LEU A 48 -4.89 9.54 -7.00
C LEU A 48 -5.36 9.56 -5.54
N THR A 49 -5.74 10.72 -5.02
CA THR A 49 -6.08 10.90 -3.61
C THR A 49 -7.18 9.93 -3.14
N ASP A 50 -8.19 9.71 -3.97
CA ASP A 50 -9.31 8.81 -3.64
C ASP A 50 -9.10 7.39 -4.15
N THR A 51 -8.02 7.14 -4.89
CA THR A 51 -7.71 5.84 -5.46
C THR A 51 -6.88 4.97 -4.52
N ILE A 52 -5.98 5.61 -3.75
CA ILE A 52 -5.05 4.91 -2.87
C ILE A 52 -5.48 5.10 -1.42
N VAL A 53 -5.62 3.99 -0.70
CA VAL A 53 -6.03 4.00 0.71
C VAL A 53 -4.81 3.72 1.58
N TYR A 54 -4.67 4.50 2.65
CA TYR A 54 -3.57 4.31 3.60
C TYR A 54 -3.98 3.31 4.68
N LEU A 55 -3.25 2.21 4.75
CA LEU A 55 -3.37 1.26 5.85
C LEU A 55 -2.31 1.63 6.89
N ASN A 56 -2.77 2.25 7.98
CA ASN A 56 -1.89 2.70 9.06
C ASN A 56 -1.59 1.53 10.00
N LEU A 57 -0.34 1.09 10.03
CA LEU A 57 0.10 -0.05 10.80
C LEU A 57 0.81 0.33 12.10
N THR A 58 0.66 1.58 12.53
CA THR A 58 1.36 2.10 13.72
C THR A 58 0.98 1.36 15.00
N ASN A 59 -0.29 0.96 15.14
CA ASN A 59 -0.81 0.39 16.38
C ASN A 59 -0.97 -1.13 16.38
N ILE A 60 -0.37 -1.81 15.40
CA ILE A 60 -0.34 -3.27 15.41
C ILE A 60 1.13 -3.73 15.40
N GLU A 61 1.42 -4.80 16.14
CA GLU A 61 2.78 -5.33 16.18
C GLU A 61 3.16 -5.87 14.79
N LYS A 62 4.38 -5.57 14.35
CA LYS A 62 4.82 -5.84 12.97
C LYS A 62 4.70 -7.31 12.58
N ASP A 63 5.23 -8.21 13.39
CA ASP A 63 5.23 -9.63 13.04
C ASP A 63 3.82 -10.20 13.09
N GLU A 64 2.99 -9.72 13.99
CA GLU A 64 1.58 -10.12 14.05
C GLU A 64 0.87 -9.78 12.75
N PHE A 65 1.02 -8.55 12.27
CA PHE A 65 0.38 -8.13 11.02
C PHE A 65 0.90 -8.96 9.83
N ILE A 66 2.23 -9.07 9.71
CA ILE A 66 2.86 -9.76 8.58
C ILE A 66 2.40 -11.21 8.51
N ASN A 67 2.39 -11.91 9.64
CA ASN A 67 1.99 -13.31 9.69
C ASN A 67 0.51 -13.48 9.33
N LYS A 68 -0.37 -12.62 9.89
CA LYS A 68 -1.80 -12.69 9.60
C LYS A 68 -2.10 -12.38 8.14
N PHE A 69 -1.45 -11.35 7.59
CA PHE A 69 -1.66 -10.96 6.21
C PHE A 69 -1.24 -12.07 5.25
N ASN A 70 -0.04 -12.59 5.43
CA ASN A 70 0.50 -13.62 4.55
C ASN A 70 -0.29 -14.92 4.63
N GLU A 71 -0.76 -15.28 5.82
CA GLU A 71 -1.60 -16.47 5.99
C GLU A 71 -2.95 -16.30 5.29
N LYS A 72 -3.56 -15.14 5.45
CA LYS A 72 -4.90 -14.88 4.90
C LYS A 72 -4.90 -14.80 3.38
N TYR A 73 -3.97 -14.06 2.80
CA TYR A 73 -4.02 -13.75 1.37
C TYR A 73 -3.15 -14.65 0.51
N GLN A 74 -2.20 -15.36 1.09
CA GLN A 74 -1.39 -16.41 0.44
C GLN A 74 -0.87 -16.06 -0.95
N PHE A 75 -0.39 -14.84 -1.13
CA PHE A 75 0.20 -14.43 -2.40
C PHE A 75 1.64 -14.96 -2.50
N LYS A 76 2.11 -15.21 -3.73
CA LYS A 76 3.46 -15.74 -3.97
C LYS A 76 4.57 -14.84 -3.44
N THR A 77 4.37 -13.52 -3.48
CA THR A 77 5.30 -12.55 -2.91
C THR A 77 4.79 -12.15 -1.54
N LYS A 78 5.43 -12.66 -0.48
CA LYS A 78 5.00 -12.38 0.88
C LYS A 78 5.46 -11.01 1.34
N LEU A 79 4.65 -10.37 2.17
CA LEU A 79 5.07 -9.13 2.83
C LEU A 79 6.19 -9.46 3.83
N THR A 80 7.18 -8.57 3.91
CA THR A 80 8.34 -8.74 4.77
C THR A 80 8.42 -7.73 5.90
N GLY A 81 7.56 -6.67 5.86
CA GLY A 81 7.60 -5.60 6.84
C GLY A 81 8.57 -4.49 6.50
N ASN A 82 9.11 -4.47 5.29
CA ASN A 82 9.95 -3.38 4.81
C ASN A 82 9.04 -2.32 4.18
N TYR A 83 8.70 -1.31 4.96
CA TYR A 83 7.83 -0.24 4.52
C TYR A 83 8.63 0.92 3.93
N PRO A 84 8.02 1.72 3.03
CA PRO A 84 6.64 1.62 2.58
C PRO A 84 6.38 0.40 1.69
N ALA A 85 5.13 -0.05 1.67
CA ALA A 85 4.72 -1.16 0.81
C ALA A 85 3.39 -0.81 0.15
N PHE A 86 3.19 -1.35 -1.05
CA PHE A 86 1.94 -1.17 -1.80
C PHE A 86 1.41 -2.53 -2.20
N VAL A 87 0.12 -2.74 -2.00
CA VAL A 87 -0.56 -3.96 -2.41
C VAL A 87 -1.75 -3.59 -3.28
N ILE A 88 -1.86 -4.21 -4.43
CA ILE A 88 -3.02 -4.05 -5.31
C ILE A 88 -3.87 -5.31 -5.18
N PHE A 89 -5.15 -5.10 -4.84
CA PHE A 89 -6.15 -6.16 -4.82
C PHE A 89 -6.95 -6.11 -6.10
N LYS A 90 -7.26 -7.28 -6.65
CA LYS A 90 -8.20 -7.43 -7.77
C LYS A 90 -9.10 -8.62 -7.45
N ASP A 91 -10.41 -8.43 -7.60
CA ASP A 91 -11.41 -9.46 -7.27
C ASP A 91 -11.28 -9.97 -5.83
N GLY A 92 -10.89 -9.09 -4.92
CA GLY A 92 -10.74 -9.42 -3.50
C GLY A 92 -9.50 -10.21 -3.14
N LYS A 93 -8.59 -10.40 -4.10
CA LYS A 93 -7.34 -11.15 -3.90
C LYS A 93 -6.13 -10.27 -4.15
N VAL A 94 -5.02 -10.58 -3.50
CA VAL A 94 -3.78 -9.86 -3.77
C VAL A 94 -3.33 -10.18 -5.19
N ASP A 95 -3.12 -9.13 -5.99
CA ASP A 95 -2.68 -9.26 -7.38
C ASP A 95 -1.22 -8.87 -7.54
N SER A 96 -0.78 -7.81 -6.87
CA SER A 96 0.57 -7.28 -7.03
C SER A 96 1.06 -6.66 -5.73
N VAL A 97 2.36 -6.77 -5.47
CA VAL A 97 3.00 -6.22 -4.28
C VAL A 97 4.25 -5.46 -4.68
N LEU A 98 4.42 -4.26 -4.15
CA LEU A 98 5.65 -3.49 -4.22
C LEU A 98 6.12 -3.21 -2.80
N GLN A 99 7.33 -3.60 -2.46
CA GLN A 99 7.88 -3.38 -1.12
C GLN A 99 9.38 -3.19 -1.18
N GLY A 100 9.94 -2.60 -0.12
CA GLY A 100 11.37 -2.45 0.00
C GLY A 100 12.06 -3.75 0.40
N SER A 101 13.39 -3.72 0.34
CA SER A 101 14.24 -4.79 0.83
C SER A 101 15.39 -4.17 1.60
N SER A 102 16.26 -5.01 2.20
CA SER A 102 17.45 -4.52 2.90
C SER A 102 18.38 -3.76 1.96
N ASP A 103 18.37 -4.09 0.67
CA ASP A 103 19.27 -3.50 -0.33
C ASP A 103 18.63 -2.44 -1.22
N SER A 104 17.31 -2.30 -1.18
CA SER A 104 16.61 -1.43 -2.11
C SER A 104 15.33 -0.87 -1.49
N GLU A 105 15.28 0.44 -1.35
CA GLU A 105 14.08 1.11 -0.84
C GLU A 105 13.07 1.35 -1.94
N VAL A 106 11.80 1.45 -1.56
CA VAL A 106 10.75 1.89 -2.46
C VAL A 106 10.93 3.38 -2.71
N THR A 107 11.05 3.75 -3.97
CA THR A 107 11.16 5.14 -4.41
C THR A 107 9.90 5.57 -5.15
N LEU A 108 9.70 6.87 -5.28
CA LEU A 108 8.56 7.38 -6.04
C LEU A 108 8.57 6.87 -7.49
N SER A 109 9.77 6.75 -8.09
CA SER A 109 9.90 6.21 -9.44
C SER A 109 9.39 4.77 -9.54
N LYS A 110 9.70 3.94 -8.54
CA LYS A 110 9.22 2.57 -8.49
C LYS A 110 7.70 2.51 -8.34
N VAL A 111 7.14 3.40 -7.54
CA VAL A 111 5.68 3.48 -7.36
C VAL A 111 4.99 3.85 -8.67
N LYS A 112 5.53 4.86 -9.38
CA LYS A 112 4.98 5.26 -10.68
C LYS A 112 4.95 4.09 -11.66
N ASN A 113 6.06 3.37 -11.77
CA ASN A 113 6.14 2.21 -12.66
C ASN A 113 5.16 1.11 -12.24
N PHE A 114 5.06 0.86 -10.94
CA PHE A 114 4.16 -0.16 -10.40
C PHE A 114 2.69 0.15 -10.74
N LEU A 115 2.29 1.39 -10.53
CA LEU A 115 0.92 1.81 -10.83
C LEU A 115 0.63 1.76 -12.33
N GLU A 116 1.58 2.21 -13.16
CA GLU A 116 1.43 2.15 -14.62
C GLU A 116 1.30 0.72 -15.13
N LEU A 117 2.15 -0.19 -14.65
CA LEU A 117 2.10 -1.59 -15.04
C LEU A 117 0.78 -2.26 -14.67
N ASN A 118 0.15 -1.79 -13.61
CA ASN A 118 -1.14 -2.32 -13.15
C ASN A 118 -2.33 -1.49 -13.63
N GLU A 119 -2.09 -0.54 -14.52
CA GLU A 119 -3.14 0.29 -15.13
C GLU A 119 -3.95 1.09 -14.11
N ILE A 120 -3.30 1.54 -13.03
CA ILE A 120 -3.93 2.37 -12.00
C ILE A 120 -3.82 3.83 -12.43
N LYS A 121 -4.96 4.49 -12.61
CA LYS A 121 -5.03 5.89 -13.04
C LYS A 121 -5.87 6.71 -12.08
N GLY A 122 -5.57 8.01 -12.03
CA GLY A 122 -6.37 8.94 -11.25
C GLY A 122 -7.74 9.19 -11.87
N GLU A 123 -8.62 9.81 -11.10
CA GLU A 123 -10.01 10.03 -11.50
C GLU A 123 -10.20 10.92 -12.72
N GLY A 124 -9.25 11.79 -13.02
CA GLY A 124 -9.33 12.69 -14.16
C GLY A 124 -8.83 12.09 -15.47
N GLU A 125 -8.43 10.84 -15.47
CA GLU A 125 -7.79 10.21 -16.64
C GLU A 125 -8.67 9.15 -17.34
#